data_bf1f1a8927347d43c2ab302a095ac913
#
_entry.id   bf1f1a8927347d43c2ab302a095ac913
#
_cell.length_a   1.000
_cell.length_b   1.000
_cell.length_c   1.000
_cell.angle_alpha   90.00
_cell.angle_beta   90.00
_cell.angle_gamma   90.00
#
_symmetry.space_group_name_H-M   'P 1'
#
loop_
_entity.id
_entity.type
_entity.pdbx_description
1 polymer ?
#
loop_
_entity_poly.entity_id
_entity_poly.type
_entity_poly.pdbx_seq_one_letter_code
_entity_poly.pdbx_strand_id
1 'polypeptide(L)'
;DTTKEIVKKTTKLDKNFLIYGEPWKGGNSPLMNGTFKGSQRNENFSVFNDTFRDAIRGDNNPSNGFINGNQHSITCNWSIIEGLKGSIYTLTSNQNESINYADAHDNYTLWDQIEKSQNPSLSQGDYRKNISIYPLDNHFVRQDLLALSILFTAQGIPFIQYGSEFLRTKQGNHNSYNSSDEINSIKWSDKNKFIDIFDYTK
;
A
#
# COMPACT_ATOMS: atom_id res chain seq x y z
N ASP A 1 10.20 20.25 -17.13
CA ASP A 1 9.78 19.32 -16.07
C ASP A 1 10.76 18.14 -16.05
N THR A 2 11.49 17.97 -14.95
CA THR A 2 12.54 16.96 -14.79
C THR A 2 12.01 15.54 -14.96
N THR A 3 10.81 15.26 -14.43
CA THR A 3 10.18 13.94 -14.56
C THR A 3 9.95 13.58 -16.03
N LYS A 4 9.36 14.48 -16.80
CA LYS A 4 9.12 14.29 -18.23
C LYS A 4 10.41 14.10 -19.04
N GLU A 5 11.48 14.79 -18.63
CA GLU A 5 12.79 14.64 -19.29
C GLU A 5 13.40 13.27 -18.98
N ILE A 6 13.31 12.79 -17.75
CA ILE A 6 13.74 11.45 -17.35
C ILE A 6 12.97 10.41 -18.15
N VAL A 7 11.64 10.50 -18.17
CA VAL A 7 10.76 9.59 -18.95
C VAL A 7 11.18 9.55 -20.42
N LYS A 8 11.37 10.72 -21.03
CA LYS A 8 11.79 10.81 -22.43
C LYS A 8 13.14 10.14 -22.71
N LYS A 9 14.09 10.25 -21.77
CA LYS A 9 15.43 9.62 -21.92
C LYS A 9 15.36 8.12 -21.72
N THR A 10 14.68 7.64 -20.69
CA THR A 10 14.59 6.23 -20.37
C THR A 10 13.77 5.45 -21.39
N THR A 11 12.65 6.00 -21.87
CA THR A 11 11.83 5.37 -22.91
C THR A 11 12.57 5.20 -24.24
N LYS A 12 13.59 6.03 -24.52
CA LYS A 12 14.46 5.84 -25.67
C LYS A 12 15.40 4.64 -25.53
N LEU A 13 15.78 4.30 -24.31
CA LEU A 13 16.64 3.15 -24.01
C LEU A 13 15.83 1.86 -23.95
N ASP A 14 14.70 1.90 -23.26
CA ASP A 14 13.75 0.80 -23.18
C ASP A 14 12.31 1.37 -23.07
N LYS A 15 11.48 1.06 -24.05
CA LYS A 15 10.06 1.51 -24.06
C LYS A 15 9.23 0.94 -22.92
N ASN A 16 9.67 -0.15 -22.30
CA ASN A 16 9.00 -0.82 -21.17
C ASN A 16 9.60 -0.40 -19.82
N PHE A 17 10.53 0.57 -19.80
CA PHE A 17 11.13 1.02 -18.54
C PHE A 17 10.07 1.65 -17.65
N LEU A 18 9.84 1.02 -16.48
CA LEU A 18 8.86 1.51 -15.51
C LEU A 18 9.46 2.66 -14.71
N ILE A 19 8.81 3.82 -14.78
CA ILE A 19 9.08 4.98 -13.92
C ILE A 19 7.84 5.22 -13.07
N TYR A 20 8.03 5.36 -11.77
CA TYR A 20 6.94 5.67 -10.86
C TYR A 20 7.44 6.53 -9.70
N GLY A 21 6.51 7.16 -9.00
CA GLY A 21 6.84 7.99 -7.84
C GLY A 21 5.62 8.49 -7.09
N GLU A 22 5.89 9.25 -6.05
CA GLU A 22 4.89 9.85 -5.20
C GLU A 22 4.34 11.14 -5.82
N PRO A 23 3.00 11.26 -6.01
CA PRO A 23 2.39 12.43 -6.64
C PRO A 23 2.01 13.52 -5.63
N TRP A 24 2.85 13.75 -4.63
CA TRP A 24 2.66 14.78 -3.60
C TRP A 24 3.98 15.43 -3.21
N LYS A 25 3.88 16.55 -2.52
CA LYS A 25 5.04 17.29 -2.02
C LYS A 25 5.51 16.70 -0.69
N GLY A 26 6.80 16.41 -0.57
CA GLY A 26 7.46 16.03 0.69
C GLY A 26 7.73 17.21 1.64
N GLY A 27 7.22 18.41 1.35
CA GLY A 27 7.44 19.63 2.13
C GLY A 27 7.24 20.89 1.30
N ASN A 28 7.72 22.03 1.78
CA ASN A 28 7.69 23.29 1.04
C ASN A 28 8.64 23.20 -0.16
N SER A 29 8.10 23.37 -1.35
CA SER A 29 8.87 23.41 -2.60
C SER A 29 8.65 24.73 -3.32
N PRO A 30 9.71 25.37 -3.82
CA PRO A 30 9.59 26.58 -4.65
C PRO A 30 9.06 26.27 -6.06
N LEU A 31 8.93 24.98 -6.44
CA LEU A 31 8.41 24.60 -7.73
C LEU A 31 6.92 24.92 -7.81
N MET A 32 6.55 25.82 -8.69
CA MET A 32 5.16 26.20 -8.95
C MET A 32 4.38 25.06 -9.62
N ASN A 33 5.05 24.25 -10.46
CA ASN A 33 4.50 23.14 -11.22
C ASN A 33 5.19 21.84 -10.79
N GLY A 34 4.75 21.23 -9.68
CA GLY A 34 5.18 19.91 -9.25
C GLY A 34 4.42 18.79 -9.96
N THR A 35 4.83 17.56 -9.74
CA THR A 35 4.08 16.36 -10.13
C THR A 35 2.99 16.11 -9.09
N PHE A 36 1.74 16.03 -9.53
CA PHE A 36 0.56 15.80 -8.71
C PHE A 36 -0.22 14.60 -9.23
N LYS A 37 -1.19 14.12 -8.47
CA LYS A 37 -2.16 13.12 -8.94
C LYS A 37 -2.84 13.60 -10.22
N GLY A 38 -2.77 12.78 -11.26
CA GLY A 38 -3.26 13.12 -12.59
C GLY A 38 -2.20 13.68 -13.54
N SER A 39 -1.02 14.13 -13.05
CA SER A 39 0.08 14.60 -13.91
C SER A 39 0.70 13.48 -14.77
N GLN A 40 0.53 12.22 -14.37
CA GLN A 40 1.02 11.04 -15.06
C GLN A 40 0.18 10.66 -16.28
N ARG A 41 -1.03 11.21 -16.41
CA ARG A 41 -1.96 10.82 -17.49
C ARG A 41 -1.32 11.02 -18.85
N ASN A 42 -1.19 9.91 -19.60
CA ASN A 42 -0.57 9.85 -20.94
C ASN A 42 0.92 10.25 -20.98
N GLU A 43 1.64 10.17 -19.85
CA GLU A 43 3.04 10.63 -19.75
C GLU A 43 4.07 9.51 -19.54
N ASN A 44 3.67 8.25 -19.69
CA ASN A 44 4.53 7.07 -19.53
C ASN A 44 5.26 6.97 -18.19
N PHE A 45 4.63 7.42 -17.11
CA PHE A 45 5.03 7.12 -15.73
C PHE A 45 3.82 6.86 -14.86
N SER A 46 4.05 6.23 -13.73
CA SER A 46 2.99 5.81 -12.81
C SER A 46 3.10 6.55 -11.48
N VAL A 47 2.00 6.63 -10.75
CA VAL A 47 1.98 7.24 -9.43
C VAL A 47 1.31 6.32 -8.42
N PHE A 48 1.72 6.44 -7.16
CA PHE A 48 1.09 5.75 -6.06
C PHE A 48 -0.38 6.15 -5.90
N ASN A 49 -1.25 5.15 -5.81
CA ASN A 49 -2.70 5.31 -5.72
C ASN A 49 -3.17 5.19 -4.26
N ASP A 50 -2.98 6.26 -3.49
CA ASP A 50 -3.39 6.31 -2.09
C ASP A 50 -4.92 6.25 -1.92
N THR A 51 -5.70 6.72 -2.89
CA THR A 51 -7.16 6.60 -2.85
C THR A 51 -7.62 5.13 -2.82
N PHE A 52 -6.97 4.27 -3.62
CA PHE A 52 -7.26 2.85 -3.59
C PHE A 52 -6.74 2.18 -2.32
N ARG A 53 -5.52 2.55 -1.87
CA ARG A 53 -4.98 2.10 -0.58
C ARG A 53 -5.95 2.39 0.56
N ASP A 54 -6.42 3.62 0.66
CA ASP A 54 -7.32 4.06 1.73
C ASP A 54 -8.68 3.37 1.65
N ALA A 55 -9.18 3.12 0.44
CA ALA A 55 -10.38 2.33 0.26
C ALA A 55 -10.20 0.88 0.75
N ILE A 56 -9.04 0.27 0.54
CA ILE A 56 -8.75 -1.10 1.00
C ILE A 56 -8.71 -1.15 2.53
N ARG A 57 -7.81 -0.38 3.17
CA ARG A 57 -7.41 -0.56 4.57
C ARG A 57 -7.71 0.61 5.51
N GLY A 58 -8.25 1.70 5.01
CA GLY A 58 -8.34 2.98 5.70
C GLY A 58 -7.13 3.89 5.45
N ASP A 59 -7.27 5.16 5.78
CA ASP A 59 -6.21 6.15 5.64
C ASP A 59 -5.10 5.99 6.69
N ASN A 60 -4.09 6.85 6.62
CA ASN A 60 -2.93 6.79 7.52
C ASN A 60 -3.23 7.23 8.96
N ASN A 61 -4.35 7.91 9.21
CA ASN A 61 -4.92 7.97 10.56
C ASN A 61 -5.71 6.68 10.75
N PRO A 62 -5.45 5.86 11.78
CA PRO A 62 -6.07 4.55 11.88
C PRO A 62 -7.58 4.61 11.73
N SER A 63 -8.05 4.41 10.51
CA SER A 63 -9.45 4.40 10.11
C SER A 63 -9.77 3.09 9.40
N ASN A 64 -11.05 2.86 9.14
CA ASN A 64 -11.51 1.63 8.51
C ASN A 64 -11.63 1.81 6.99
N GLY A 65 -11.14 0.84 6.24
CA GLY A 65 -11.42 0.64 4.83
C GLY A 65 -12.36 -0.54 4.60
N PHE A 66 -12.41 -1.01 3.38
CA PHE A 66 -13.29 -2.12 2.98
C PHE A 66 -13.06 -3.40 3.79
N ILE A 67 -11.80 -3.75 4.04
CA ILE A 67 -11.44 -5.02 4.71
C ILE A 67 -11.72 -5.04 6.21
N ASN A 68 -11.86 -3.88 6.85
CA ASN A 68 -11.85 -3.76 8.31
C ASN A 68 -13.00 -2.90 8.87
N GLY A 69 -14.15 -2.89 8.20
CA GLY A 69 -15.39 -2.37 8.77
C GLY A 69 -16.15 -1.32 7.94
N ASN A 70 -15.59 -0.85 6.83
CA ASN A 70 -16.22 0.18 5.99
C ASN A 70 -16.87 -0.38 4.70
N GLN A 71 -17.06 -1.69 4.61
CA GLN A 71 -17.64 -2.37 3.45
C GLN A 71 -19.10 -2.02 3.16
N HIS A 72 -19.77 -1.36 4.09
CA HIS A 72 -21.15 -0.87 3.89
C HIS A 72 -21.23 0.57 3.35
N SER A 73 -20.10 1.27 3.26
CA SER A 73 -20.01 2.62 2.71
C SER A 73 -20.08 2.60 1.19
N ILE A 74 -21.05 3.33 0.62
CA ILE A 74 -21.20 3.48 -0.84
C ILE A 74 -19.92 4.09 -1.44
N THR A 75 -19.35 5.10 -0.79
CA THR A 75 -18.12 5.77 -1.25
C THR A 75 -16.92 4.81 -1.23
N CYS A 76 -16.78 4.02 -0.14
CA CYS A 76 -15.71 3.03 -0.03
C CYS A 76 -15.84 1.98 -1.14
N ASN A 77 -17.03 1.42 -1.33
CA ASN A 77 -17.30 0.42 -2.36
C ASN A 77 -17.04 0.96 -3.77
N TRP A 78 -17.44 2.20 -4.03
CA TRP A 78 -17.15 2.84 -5.31
C TRP A 78 -15.64 2.99 -5.53
N SER A 79 -14.89 3.41 -4.52
CA SER A 79 -13.43 3.54 -4.60
C SER A 79 -12.73 2.20 -4.79
N ILE A 80 -13.24 1.11 -4.19
CA ILE A 80 -12.75 -0.26 -4.45
C ILE A 80 -13.01 -0.66 -5.92
N ILE A 81 -14.22 -0.43 -6.44
CA ILE A 81 -14.57 -0.76 -7.83
C ILE A 81 -13.67 0.02 -8.81
N GLU A 82 -13.46 1.31 -8.55
CA GLU A 82 -12.57 2.15 -9.36
C GLU A 82 -11.12 1.67 -9.29
N GLY A 83 -10.61 1.37 -8.09
CA GLY A 83 -9.27 0.82 -7.91
C GLY A 83 -9.07 -0.50 -8.63
N LEU A 84 -10.04 -1.43 -8.54
CA LEU A 84 -10.02 -2.71 -9.26
C LEU A 84 -9.96 -2.52 -10.79
N LYS A 85 -10.53 -1.44 -11.32
CA LYS A 85 -10.48 -1.08 -12.75
C LYS A 85 -9.22 -0.29 -13.13
N GLY A 86 -8.25 -0.11 -12.22
CA GLY A 86 -7.05 0.69 -12.45
C GLY A 86 -7.28 2.19 -12.36
N SER A 87 -8.35 2.62 -11.70
CA SER A 87 -8.73 4.03 -11.45
C SER A 87 -8.83 4.90 -12.71
N ILE A 88 -9.25 4.30 -13.83
CA ILE A 88 -9.26 4.94 -15.17
C ILE A 88 -10.25 6.11 -15.31
N TYR A 89 -11.23 6.21 -14.42
CA TYR A 89 -12.19 7.33 -14.41
C TYR A 89 -11.77 8.45 -13.46
N THR A 90 -10.88 8.17 -12.49
CA THR A 90 -10.55 9.11 -11.42
C THR A 90 -9.12 9.60 -11.46
N LEU A 91 -8.16 8.70 -11.54
CA LEU A 91 -6.73 9.00 -11.37
C LEU A 91 -5.94 8.90 -12.68
N THR A 92 -6.21 7.89 -13.50
CA THR A 92 -5.36 7.49 -14.63
C THR A 92 -6.08 7.67 -15.98
N SER A 93 -5.34 7.63 -17.07
CA SER A 93 -5.86 7.46 -18.44
C SER A 93 -5.80 6.00 -18.90
N ASN A 94 -4.88 5.23 -18.30
CA ASN A 94 -4.80 3.78 -18.47
C ASN A 94 -4.27 3.16 -17.16
N GLN A 95 -4.52 1.87 -16.98
CA GLN A 95 -4.22 1.17 -15.73
C GLN A 95 -2.71 1.14 -15.38
N ASN A 96 -1.82 1.20 -16.37
CA ASN A 96 -0.38 1.17 -16.14
C ASN A 96 0.16 2.45 -15.49
N GLU A 97 -0.65 3.48 -15.35
CA GLU A 97 -0.30 4.73 -14.67
C GLU A 97 -0.58 4.68 -13.15
N SER A 98 -1.16 3.57 -12.65
CA SER A 98 -1.46 3.35 -11.23
C SER A 98 -0.52 2.35 -10.59
N ILE A 99 0.19 2.77 -9.54
CA ILE A 99 0.86 1.88 -8.60
C ILE A 99 -0.14 1.58 -7.48
N ASN A 100 -0.64 0.35 -7.49
CA ASN A 100 -1.58 -0.13 -6.49
C ASN A 100 -0.82 -0.70 -5.30
N TYR A 101 -1.13 -0.28 -4.08
CA TYR A 101 -0.44 -0.72 -2.88
C TYR A 101 -1.37 -0.71 -1.67
N ALA A 102 -1.06 -1.50 -0.67
CA ALA A 102 -1.74 -1.50 0.62
C ALA A 102 -0.86 -0.89 1.72
N ASP A 103 0.45 -1.06 1.61
CA ASP A 103 1.47 -0.41 2.45
C ASP A 103 2.74 -0.11 1.65
N ALA A 104 3.62 0.70 2.23
CA ALA A 104 4.93 1.04 1.71
C ALA A 104 5.90 1.28 2.87
N HIS A 105 7.07 1.89 2.59
CA HIS A 105 8.07 2.18 3.63
C HIS A 105 7.56 3.17 4.70
N ASP A 106 6.71 4.13 4.30
CA ASP A 106 6.11 5.12 5.19
C ASP A 106 4.85 4.60 5.89
N ASN A 107 4.49 5.25 6.99
CA ASN A 107 3.30 4.98 7.79
C ASN A 107 3.27 3.55 8.39
N TYR A 108 2.11 3.06 8.74
CA TYR A 108 1.95 1.70 9.26
C TYR A 108 2.15 0.65 8.17
N THR A 109 2.68 -0.52 8.54
CA THR A 109 2.55 -1.71 7.70
C THR A 109 1.07 -2.08 7.55
N LEU A 110 0.73 -2.92 6.59
CA LEU A 110 -0.65 -3.39 6.42
C LEU A 110 -1.19 -4.04 7.72
N TRP A 111 -0.38 -4.93 8.31
CA TRP A 111 -0.72 -5.56 9.58
C TRP A 111 -0.95 -4.55 10.72
N ASP A 112 0.00 -3.64 10.93
CA ASP A 112 -0.11 -2.64 12.00
C ASP A 112 -1.33 -1.71 11.79
N GLN A 113 -1.66 -1.37 10.55
CA GLN A 113 -2.83 -0.57 10.22
C GLN A 113 -4.14 -1.28 10.57
N ILE A 114 -4.26 -2.57 10.25
CA ILE A 114 -5.43 -3.37 10.58
C ILE A 114 -5.65 -3.39 12.10
N GLU A 115 -4.62 -3.70 12.86
CA GLU A 115 -4.68 -3.75 14.33
C GLU A 115 -5.03 -2.38 14.93
N LYS A 116 -4.36 -1.32 14.48
CA LYS A 116 -4.58 0.05 14.96
C LYS A 116 -5.97 0.58 14.62
N SER A 117 -6.52 0.25 13.47
CA SER A 117 -7.85 0.68 13.05
C SER A 117 -8.96 0.07 13.92
N GLN A 118 -8.75 -1.16 14.38
CA GLN A 118 -9.70 -1.83 15.27
C GLN A 118 -9.51 -1.44 16.74
N ASN A 119 -8.31 -1.03 17.14
CA ASN A 119 -8.01 -0.55 18.48
C ASN A 119 -7.06 0.67 18.42
N PRO A 120 -7.57 1.90 18.21
CA PRO A 120 -6.75 3.11 18.11
C PRO A 120 -5.90 3.39 19.35
N SER A 121 -6.31 2.93 20.51
CA SER A 121 -5.58 3.11 21.79
C SER A 121 -4.44 2.10 21.99
N LEU A 122 -4.28 1.15 21.08
CA LEU A 122 -3.21 0.14 21.16
C LEU A 122 -1.83 0.82 21.21
N SER A 123 -1.06 0.53 22.27
CA SER A 123 0.32 1.05 22.40
C SER A 123 1.25 0.41 21.37
N GLN A 124 2.42 1.01 21.17
CA GLN A 124 3.44 0.37 20.32
C GLN A 124 3.85 -1.01 20.87
N GLY A 125 4.04 -1.96 19.98
CA GLY A 125 4.43 -3.32 20.30
C GLY A 125 4.19 -4.29 19.15
N ASP A 126 4.67 -5.52 19.31
CA ASP A 126 4.41 -6.59 18.35
C ASP A 126 3.01 -7.18 18.60
N TYR A 127 2.05 -6.80 17.78
CA TYR A 127 0.65 -7.23 17.89
C TYR A 127 0.42 -8.68 17.47
N ARG A 128 1.39 -9.34 16.85
CA ARG A 128 1.30 -10.73 16.40
C ARG A 128 1.42 -11.75 17.53
N LYS A 129 1.65 -11.29 18.76
CA LYS A 129 1.81 -12.17 19.94
C LYS A 129 0.60 -13.07 20.20
N ASN A 130 -0.58 -12.61 19.83
CA ASN A 130 -1.84 -13.30 20.09
C ASN A 130 -2.33 -14.15 18.90
N ILE A 131 -1.55 -14.24 17.83
CA ILE A 131 -1.87 -15.12 16.71
C ILE A 131 -1.63 -16.56 17.14
N SER A 132 -2.65 -17.40 17.03
CA SER A 132 -2.58 -18.81 17.36
C SER A 132 -1.67 -19.59 16.40
N ILE A 133 -1.43 -20.86 16.69
CA ILE A 133 -0.72 -21.80 15.80
C ILE A 133 -1.48 -22.07 14.48
N TYR A 134 -2.75 -21.64 14.41
CA TYR A 134 -3.58 -21.66 13.19
C TYR A 134 -3.84 -20.21 12.75
N PRO A 135 -2.88 -19.56 12.08
CA PRO A 135 -2.97 -18.13 11.78
C PRO A 135 -4.19 -17.77 10.92
N LEU A 136 -4.61 -18.65 10.03
CA LEU A 136 -5.76 -18.44 9.13
C LEU A 136 -7.11 -18.39 9.87
N ASP A 137 -7.19 -18.83 11.12
CA ASP A 137 -8.38 -18.68 11.96
C ASP A 137 -8.54 -17.27 12.52
N ASN A 138 -7.45 -16.50 12.55
CA ASN A 138 -7.47 -15.12 13.03
C ASN A 138 -8.14 -14.20 11.99
N HIS A 139 -9.14 -13.43 12.41
CA HIS A 139 -9.90 -12.56 11.49
C HIS A 139 -9.07 -11.38 10.96
N PHE A 140 -8.10 -10.85 11.71
CA PHE A 140 -7.19 -9.81 11.23
C PHE A 140 -6.23 -10.35 10.16
N VAL A 141 -5.78 -11.60 10.33
CA VAL A 141 -5.00 -12.28 9.28
C VAL A 141 -5.83 -12.42 8.00
N ARG A 142 -7.12 -12.80 8.12
CA ARG A 142 -8.00 -12.87 6.94
C ARG A 142 -8.24 -11.50 6.30
N GLN A 143 -8.30 -10.43 7.08
CA GLN A 143 -8.37 -9.05 6.53
C GLN A 143 -7.10 -8.67 5.78
N ASP A 144 -5.93 -9.02 6.30
CA ASP A 144 -4.63 -8.81 5.63
C ASP A 144 -4.58 -9.54 4.29
N LEU A 145 -4.90 -10.83 4.28
CA LEU A 145 -4.97 -11.63 3.07
C LEU A 145 -6.02 -11.14 2.07
N LEU A 146 -7.16 -10.62 2.54
CA LEU A 146 -8.17 -10.00 1.67
C LEU A 146 -7.62 -8.73 1.02
N ALA A 147 -6.87 -7.89 1.76
CA ALA A 147 -6.23 -6.70 1.19
C ALA A 147 -5.26 -7.08 0.07
N LEU A 148 -4.40 -8.07 0.29
CA LEU A 148 -3.46 -8.56 -0.71
C LEU A 148 -4.19 -9.19 -1.92
N SER A 149 -5.28 -9.92 -1.69
CA SER A 149 -6.11 -10.49 -2.75
C SER A 149 -6.74 -9.41 -3.63
N ILE A 150 -7.28 -8.34 -3.03
CA ILE A 150 -7.81 -7.18 -3.76
C ILE A 150 -6.70 -6.52 -4.58
N LEU A 151 -5.52 -6.32 -3.97
CA LEU A 151 -4.38 -5.70 -4.61
C LEU A 151 -3.91 -6.47 -5.85
N PHE A 152 -3.74 -7.79 -5.73
CA PHE A 152 -3.21 -8.63 -6.82
C PHE A 152 -4.22 -8.92 -7.93
N THR A 153 -5.51 -8.76 -7.67
CA THR A 153 -6.56 -8.94 -8.69
C THR A 153 -6.94 -7.64 -9.39
N ALA A 154 -6.46 -6.49 -8.90
CA ALA A 154 -6.73 -5.19 -9.50
C ALA A 154 -5.94 -4.96 -10.79
N GLN A 155 -6.53 -4.21 -11.72
CA GLN A 155 -5.82 -3.66 -12.86
C GLN A 155 -4.84 -2.57 -12.40
N GLY A 156 -3.67 -2.50 -13.02
CA GLY A 156 -2.60 -1.59 -12.64
C GLY A 156 -1.34 -2.35 -12.25
N ILE A 157 -0.41 -1.66 -11.65
CA ILE A 157 0.88 -2.23 -11.25
C ILE A 157 0.82 -2.53 -9.74
N PRO A 158 0.80 -3.81 -9.33
CA PRO A 158 0.80 -4.14 -7.92
C PRO A 158 2.16 -3.80 -7.30
N PHE A 159 2.12 -3.21 -6.13
CA PHE A 159 3.29 -2.91 -5.31
C PHE A 159 3.08 -3.48 -3.91
N ILE A 160 4.02 -4.27 -3.45
CA ILE A 160 4.02 -4.89 -2.13
C ILE A 160 5.32 -4.57 -1.40
N GLN A 161 5.24 -4.20 -0.15
CA GLN A 161 6.41 -4.04 0.68
C GLN A 161 6.90 -5.41 1.17
N TYR A 162 8.21 -5.65 1.13
CA TYR A 162 8.80 -6.89 1.65
C TYR A 162 8.30 -7.19 3.06
N GLY A 163 7.79 -8.39 3.25
CA GLY A 163 7.30 -8.90 4.52
C GLY A 163 5.80 -8.75 4.74
N SER A 164 5.07 -7.97 3.92
CA SER A 164 3.61 -7.88 4.02
C SER A 164 2.98 -9.26 3.82
N GLU A 165 3.57 -10.12 2.98
CA GLU A 165 3.17 -11.49 2.72
C GLU A 165 3.37 -12.46 3.90
N PHE A 166 3.96 -12.00 5.01
CA PHE A 166 4.08 -12.74 6.27
C PHE A 166 3.93 -11.83 7.51
N LEU A 167 3.00 -10.91 7.43
CA LEU A 167 2.58 -10.02 8.53
C LEU A 167 3.72 -9.17 9.09
N ARG A 168 4.49 -8.50 8.24
CA ARG A 168 5.51 -7.56 8.70
C ARG A 168 4.91 -6.52 9.64
N THR A 169 5.59 -6.26 10.75
CA THR A 169 5.23 -5.20 11.69
C THR A 169 6.41 -4.26 11.89
N LYS A 170 6.11 -2.99 12.06
CA LYS A 170 6.99 -1.97 12.64
C LYS A 170 6.59 -1.68 14.10
N GLN A 171 5.96 -2.64 14.75
CA GLN A 171 5.47 -2.56 16.13
C GLN A 171 4.53 -1.36 16.36
N GLY A 172 3.72 -1.00 15.35
CA GLY A 172 2.82 0.13 15.40
C GLY A 172 3.51 1.50 15.31
N ASN A 173 4.76 1.55 14.85
CA ASN A 173 5.46 2.82 14.59
C ASN A 173 5.13 3.29 13.16
N HIS A 174 4.38 4.39 13.05
CA HIS A 174 3.99 4.97 11.75
C HIS A 174 5.06 5.90 11.17
N ASN A 175 5.98 6.41 11.98
CA ASN A 175 7.02 7.35 11.54
C ASN A 175 8.42 6.81 11.88
N SER A 176 8.79 5.73 11.21
CA SER A 176 9.96 4.90 11.55
C SER A 176 11.23 5.24 10.77
N TYR A 177 11.26 6.33 9.97
CA TYR A 177 12.36 6.62 9.04
C TYR A 177 13.74 6.68 9.71
N ASN A 178 13.82 7.08 10.98
CA ASN A 178 15.05 7.15 11.78
C ASN A 178 15.04 6.18 12.98
N SER A 179 14.13 5.21 13.00
CA SER A 179 14.08 4.19 14.04
C SER A 179 15.17 3.14 13.85
N SER A 180 15.43 2.37 14.91
CA SER A 180 16.45 1.31 14.90
C SER A 180 16.11 0.16 13.93
N ASP A 181 17.09 -0.67 13.66
CA ASP A 181 16.92 -1.90 12.87
C ASP A 181 15.91 -2.87 13.50
N GLU A 182 15.73 -2.81 14.83
CA GLU A 182 14.71 -3.61 15.50
C GLU A 182 13.30 -3.33 14.94
N ILE A 183 13.01 -2.07 14.59
CA ILE A 183 11.76 -1.64 14.00
C ILE A 183 11.75 -1.82 12.48
N ASN A 184 12.84 -1.42 11.81
CA ASN A 184 12.86 -1.27 10.36
C ASN A 184 13.31 -2.52 9.59
N SER A 185 14.08 -3.42 10.22
CA SER A 185 14.56 -4.62 9.52
C SER A 185 13.42 -5.60 9.18
N ILE A 186 13.60 -6.33 8.09
CA ILE A 186 12.73 -7.43 7.71
C ILE A 186 13.19 -8.68 8.47
N LYS A 187 12.33 -9.21 9.33
CA LYS A 187 12.59 -10.41 10.11
C LYS A 187 12.26 -11.65 9.28
N TRP A 188 13.18 -12.11 8.47
CA TRP A 188 13.00 -13.27 7.60
C TRP A 188 12.60 -14.56 8.33
N SER A 189 12.94 -14.69 9.61
CA SER A 189 12.44 -15.78 10.47
C SER A 189 10.92 -15.82 10.58
N ASP A 190 10.24 -14.67 10.44
CA ASP A 190 8.78 -14.58 10.50
C ASP A 190 8.11 -15.28 9.32
N LYS A 191 8.78 -15.37 8.16
CA LYS A 191 8.31 -16.19 7.04
C LYS A 191 8.06 -17.64 7.44
N ASN A 192 8.99 -18.25 8.21
CA ASN A 192 8.82 -19.62 8.68
C ASN A 192 7.71 -19.72 9.74
N LYS A 193 7.60 -18.70 10.60
CA LYS A 193 6.55 -18.63 11.61
C LYS A 193 5.14 -18.51 11.02
N PHE A 194 5.00 -17.78 9.91
CA PHE A 194 3.75 -17.50 9.24
C PHE A 194 3.73 -18.11 7.83
N ILE A 195 4.26 -19.34 7.70
CA ILE A 195 4.41 -20.00 6.39
C ILE A 195 3.08 -20.18 5.67
N ASP A 196 1.99 -20.48 6.39
CA ASP A 196 0.65 -20.66 5.80
C ASP A 196 0.15 -19.36 5.14
N ILE A 197 0.49 -18.19 5.73
CA ILE A 197 0.12 -16.88 5.19
C ILE A 197 0.96 -16.58 3.95
N PHE A 198 2.26 -16.84 4.03
CA PHE A 198 3.15 -16.68 2.89
C PHE A 198 2.74 -17.57 1.70
N ASP A 199 2.43 -18.83 1.96
CA ASP A 199 2.01 -19.77 0.90
C ASP A 199 0.64 -19.41 0.30
N TYR A 200 -0.25 -18.81 1.10
CA TYR A 200 -1.52 -18.27 0.60
C TYR A 200 -1.30 -17.09 -0.36
N THR A 201 -0.29 -16.26 -0.11
CA THR A 201 -0.02 -15.04 -0.88
C THR A 201 0.77 -15.32 -2.17
N LYS A 202 1.44 -16.46 -2.26
CA LYS A 202 2.30 -16.89 -3.38
C LYS A 202 1.52 -17.25 -4.64
#